data_a9964480346c5d2cb8e68baf4f87d3be
#
_entry.id   a9964480346c5d2cb8e68baf4f87d3be
#
_cell.length_a   1.000
_cell.length_b   1.000
_cell.length_c   1.000
_cell.angle_alpha   90.00
_cell.angle_beta   90.00
_cell.angle_gamma   90.00
#
_symmetry.space_group_name_H-M   'P 1'
#
loop_
_entity.id
_entity.type
_entity.pdbx_description
1 polymer ?
#
loop_
_entity_poly.entity_id
_entity_poly.type
_entity_poly.pdbx_seq_one_letter_code
_entity_poly.pdbx_strand_id
1 'polypeptide(L)'
;MKYDSLEILNTNFPDETDIEERLEQALQKLPERCRSIFVMNKLEGKKQQQIASELQISINTVESQMAIAYKKLREELKDCLPLLLFLFTLP
;
A
#
# COMPACT_ATOMS: atom_id res chain seq x y z
N MET A 1 -24.31 -18.77 -8.44
CA MET A 1 -24.08 -18.43 -8.41
C MET A 1 -23.87 -18.02 -8.61
N LYS A 2 -23.61 -18.22 -8.42
CA LYS A 2 -23.06 -17.36 -8.81
C LYS A 2 -23.49 -17.30 -9.98
N TYR A 3 -23.45 -16.81 -10.71
CA TYR A 3 -23.98 -16.18 -11.55
C TYR A 3 -22.92 -15.80 -12.48
N ASP A 4 -23.24 -15.77 -13.76
CA ASP A 4 -22.24 -15.56 -14.76
C ASP A 4 -21.61 -14.20 -14.62
N SER A 5 -22.41 -13.20 -14.41
CA SER A 5 -21.84 -11.87 -14.29
C SER A 5 -20.99 -11.75 -13.03
N LEU A 6 -21.38 -12.42 -11.98
CA LEU A 6 -20.57 -12.40 -10.79
C LEU A 6 -19.31 -13.20 -10.96
N GLU A 7 -19.36 -14.27 -11.74
CA GLU A 7 -18.16 -15.00 -12.04
C GLU A 7 -17.18 -14.15 -12.81
N ILE A 8 -17.68 -13.35 -13.73
CA ILE A 8 -16.82 -12.44 -14.46
C ILE A 8 -16.18 -11.43 -13.52
N LEU A 9 -16.95 -10.92 -12.59
CA LEU A 9 -16.41 -10.00 -11.60
C LEU A 9 -15.36 -10.66 -10.75
N ASN A 10 -15.57 -11.90 -10.39
CA ASN A 10 -14.59 -12.63 -9.59
C ASN A 10 -13.30 -12.84 -10.34
N THR A 11 -13.36 -13.05 -11.64
CA THR A 11 -12.14 -13.15 -12.42
C THR A 11 -11.38 -11.84 -12.48
N ASN A 12 -12.12 -10.73 -12.44
CA ASN A 12 -11.50 -9.42 -12.57
C ASN A 12 -10.99 -8.87 -11.25
N PHE A 13 -11.53 -9.36 -10.14
CA PHE A 13 -11.15 -8.85 -8.83
C PHE A 13 -10.54 -9.98 -8.01
N PRO A 14 -9.31 -9.80 -7.55
CA PRO A 14 -8.70 -10.81 -6.69
C PRO A 14 -9.49 -10.90 -5.38
N ASP A 15 -9.45 -12.05 -4.76
CA ASP A 15 -10.09 -12.18 -3.46
C ASP A 15 -9.19 -11.55 -2.40
N GLU A 16 -9.66 -11.54 -1.19
CA GLU A 16 -8.98 -10.86 -0.10
C GLU A 16 -7.59 -11.43 0.15
N THR A 17 -7.46 -12.74 0.06
CA THR A 17 -6.16 -13.38 0.28
C THR A 17 -5.17 -12.95 -0.80
N ASP A 18 -5.61 -12.92 -2.05
CA ASP A 18 -4.74 -12.50 -3.14
C ASP A 18 -4.27 -11.06 -2.96
N ILE A 19 -5.17 -10.19 -2.50
CA ILE A 19 -4.83 -8.80 -2.29
C ILE A 19 -3.77 -8.68 -1.21
N GLU A 20 -3.93 -9.41 -0.12
CA GLU A 20 -2.95 -9.37 0.96
C GLU A 20 -1.59 -9.88 0.51
N GLU A 21 -1.59 -10.98 -0.22
CA GLU A 21 -0.33 -11.52 -0.72
C GLU A 21 0.36 -10.57 -1.67
N ARG A 22 -0.41 -9.97 -2.56
CA ARG A 22 0.17 -9.05 -3.52
C ARG A 22 0.74 -7.82 -2.83
N LEU A 23 0.03 -7.30 -1.85
CA LEU A 23 0.54 -6.16 -1.09
C LEU A 23 1.82 -6.53 -0.37
N GLU A 24 1.84 -7.68 0.27
CA GLU A 24 3.02 -8.09 1.01
C GLU A 24 4.22 -8.26 0.09
N GLN A 25 4.01 -8.88 -1.06
CA GLN A 25 5.09 -9.04 -2.02
C GLN A 25 5.61 -7.70 -2.52
N ALA A 26 4.70 -6.77 -2.77
CA ALA A 26 5.11 -5.45 -3.22
C ALA A 26 5.88 -4.72 -2.13
N LEU A 27 5.45 -4.86 -0.87
CA LEU A 27 6.14 -4.23 0.23
C LEU A 27 7.57 -4.76 0.38
N GLN A 28 7.77 -6.03 0.10
CA GLN A 28 9.10 -6.61 0.21
C GLN A 28 10.08 -6.00 -0.79
N LYS A 29 9.57 -5.39 -1.84
CA LYS A 29 10.44 -4.75 -2.84
C LYS A 29 10.84 -3.35 -2.45
N LEU A 30 10.27 -2.81 -1.39
CA LEU A 30 10.65 -1.49 -0.91
C LEU A 30 11.91 -1.56 -0.06
N PRO A 31 12.75 -0.52 -0.10
CA PRO A 31 13.85 -0.44 0.86
C PRO A 31 13.31 -0.51 2.29
N GLU A 32 14.14 -0.99 3.19
CA GLU A 32 13.68 -1.27 4.55
C GLU A 32 13.06 -0.04 5.22
N ARG A 33 13.75 1.10 5.15
CA ARG A 33 13.23 2.30 5.80
C ARG A 33 11.94 2.77 5.15
N CYS A 34 11.90 2.73 3.84
CA CYS A 34 10.70 3.13 3.10
C CYS A 34 9.53 2.23 3.47
N ARG A 35 9.77 0.93 3.54
CA ARG A 35 8.74 -0.03 3.90
C ARG A 35 8.24 0.22 5.32
N SER A 36 9.16 0.45 6.27
CA SER A 36 8.77 0.68 7.65
C SER A 36 7.88 1.90 7.76
N ILE A 37 8.26 2.99 7.12
CA ILE A 37 7.47 4.21 7.19
C ILE A 37 6.11 4.02 6.57
N PHE A 38 6.07 3.35 5.43
CA PHE A 38 4.80 3.09 4.76
C PHE A 38 3.88 2.24 5.64
N VAL A 39 4.41 1.19 6.24
CA VAL A 39 3.61 0.33 7.10
C VAL A 39 3.07 1.10 8.29
N MET A 40 3.91 1.92 8.92
CA MET A 40 3.48 2.69 10.07
C MET A 40 2.34 3.64 9.70
N ASN A 41 2.43 4.26 8.55
CA ASN A 41 1.42 5.23 8.14
C ASN A 41 0.14 4.57 7.66
N LYS A 42 0.25 3.61 6.75
CA LYS A 42 -0.93 3.07 6.09
C LYS A 42 -1.55 1.89 6.81
N LEU A 43 -0.76 1.04 7.41
CA LEU A 43 -1.30 -0.16 8.04
C LEU A 43 -1.50 0.01 9.53
N GLU A 44 -0.66 0.82 10.18
CA GLU A 44 -0.82 1.08 11.60
C GLU A 44 -1.58 2.35 11.89
N GLY A 45 -1.82 3.16 10.87
CA GLY A 45 -2.63 4.36 11.03
C GLY A 45 -1.95 5.52 11.71
N LYS A 46 -0.63 5.53 11.79
CA LYS A 46 0.09 6.62 12.44
C LYS A 46 0.20 7.82 11.52
N LYS A 47 0.13 9.00 12.10
CA LYS A 47 0.29 10.22 11.34
C LYS A 47 1.76 10.44 11.02
N GLN A 48 2.01 11.17 9.93
CA GLN A 48 3.38 11.40 9.50
C GLN A 48 4.19 12.12 10.56
N GLN A 49 3.59 13.05 11.28
CA GLN A 49 4.27 13.72 12.37
C GLN A 49 4.71 12.75 13.46
N GLN A 50 3.83 11.83 13.78
CA GLN A 50 4.12 10.82 14.79
C GLN A 50 5.27 9.91 14.34
N ILE A 51 5.25 9.51 13.08
CA ILE A 51 6.31 8.67 12.55
C ILE A 51 7.64 9.41 12.60
N ALA A 52 7.64 10.67 12.20
CA ALA A 52 8.85 11.47 12.23
C ALA A 52 9.41 11.54 13.64
N SER A 53 8.54 11.74 14.62
CA SER A 53 8.96 11.81 16.00
C SER A 53 9.52 10.48 16.50
N GLU A 54 8.84 9.38 16.19
CA GLU A 54 9.26 8.08 16.66
C GLU A 54 10.60 7.64 16.06
N LEU A 55 10.80 7.98 14.80
CA LEU A 55 12.04 7.59 14.12
C LEU A 55 13.12 8.65 14.22
N GLN A 56 12.80 9.78 14.83
CA GLN A 56 13.75 10.88 15.01
C GLN A 56 14.30 11.36 13.66
N ILE A 57 13.39 11.57 12.74
CA ILE A 57 13.71 12.10 11.41
C ILE A 57 12.76 13.27 11.14
N SER A 58 13.06 14.04 10.12
CA SER A 58 12.20 15.16 9.76
C SER A 58 10.94 14.66 9.07
N ILE A 59 9.89 15.46 9.15
CA ILE A 59 8.65 15.11 8.46
C ILE A 59 8.87 15.12 6.95
N ASN A 60 9.79 15.96 6.47
CA ASN A 60 10.13 15.96 5.05
C ASN A 60 10.70 14.60 4.63
N THR A 61 11.50 13.99 5.49
CA THR A 61 12.03 12.66 5.20
C THR A 61 10.90 11.64 5.14
N VAL A 62 9.93 11.73 6.06
CA VAL A 62 8.79 10.84 6.02
C VAL A 62 8.04 11.01 4.71
N GLU A 63 7.78 12.25 4.31
CA GLU A 63 7.07 12.51 3.07
C GLU A 63 7.82 11.98 1.86
N SER A 64 9.13 12.16 1.84
CA SER A 64 9.94 11.66 0.73
C SER A 64 9.88 10.14 0.64
N GLN A 65 9.97 9.46 1.78
CA GLN A 65 9.91 8.02 1.79
C GLN A 65 8.53 7.52 1.36
N MET A 66 7.49 8.23 1.77
CA MET A 66 6.14 7.86 1.34
C MET A 66 5.98 8.03 -0.17
N ALA A 67 6.56 9.07 -0.74
CA ALA A 67 6.50 9.29 -2.19
C ALA A 67 7.18 8.15 -2.93
N ILE A 68 8.33 7.71 -2.43
CA ILE A 68 9.03 6.58 -3.04
C ILE A 68 8.19 5.32 -2.96
N ALA A 69 7.57 5.09 -1.79
CA ALA A 69 6.74 3.91 -1.60
C ALA A 69 5.56 3.93 -2.57
N TYR A 70 4.87 5.07 -2.68
CA TYR A 70 3.73 5.16 -3.59
C TYR A 70 4.14 4.88 -5.03
N LYS A 71 5.27 5.43 -5.45
CA LYS A 71 5.71 5.23 -6.82
C LYS A 71 5.98 3.77 -7.11
N LYS A 72 6.71 3.11 -6.21
CA LYS A 72 7.05 1.71 -6.42
C LYS A 72 5.84 0.82 -6.33
N LEU A 73 4.96 1.08 -5.36
CA LEU A 73 3.76 0.25 -5.21
C LEU A 73 2.80 0.44 -6.37
N ARG A 74 2.72 1.66 -6.91
CA ARG A 74 1.88 1.88 -8.08
C ARG A 74 2.35 1.03 -9.25
N GLU A 75 3.65 0.93 -9.42
CA GLU A 75 4.18 0.11 -10.50
C GLU A 75 3.94 -1.36 -10.27
N GLU A 76 4.10 -1.81 -9.04
CA GLU A 76 3.92 -3.22 -8.73
C GLU A 76 2.47 -3.65 -8.73
N LEU A 77 1.55 -2.75 -8.40
CA LEU A 77 0.16 -3.09 -8.21
C LEU A 77 -0.75 -2.43 -9.23
N LYS A 78 -0.21 -2.00 -10.36
CA LYS A 78 -1.00 -1.23 -11.32
C LYS A 78 -2.19 -2.01 -11.86
N ASP A 79 -2.15 -3.32 -11.81
CA ASP A 79 -3.25 -4.15 -12.27
C ASP A 79 -4.18 -4.54 -11.13
N CYS A 80 -4.01 -3.93 -9.95
CA CYS A 80 -4.82 -4.23 -8.78
C CYS A 80 -5.45 -2.94 -8.28
N LEU A 81 -6.52 -2.53 -8.97
CA LEU A 81 -7.15 -1.24 -8.70
C LEU A 81 -7.63 -1.07 -7.27
N PRO A 82 -8.23 -2.09 -6.62
CA PRO A 82 -8.67 -1.90 -5.24
C PRO A 82 -7.54 -1.49 -4.29
N LEU A 83 -6.36 -2.08 -4.46
CA LEU A 83 -5.22 -1.71 -3.64
C LEU A 83 -4.74 -0.29 -3.94
N LEU A 84 -4.73 0.09 -5.23
CA LEU A 84 -4.32 1.43 -5.59
C LEU A 84 -5.26 2.47 -4.98
N LEU A 85 -6.56 2.19 -5.02
CA LEU A 85 -7.52 3.11 -4.43
C LEU A 85 -7.30 3.23 -2.93
N PHE A 86 -7.07 2.11 -2.26
CA PHE A 86 -6.78 2.13 -0.83
C PHE A 86 -5.56 2.98 -0.52
N LEU A 87 -4.50 2.81 -1.30
CA LEU A 87 -3.25 3.51 -1.03
C LEU A 87 -3.36 5.01 -1.25
N PHE A 88 -4.22 5.45 -2.18
CA PHE A 88 -4.27 6.86 -2.53
C PHE A 88 -5.47 7.60 -1.96
N THR A 89 -6.36 6.92 -1.23
CA THR A 89 -7.48 7.59 -0.61
C THR A 89 -7.24 7.97 0.84
N LEU A 90 -6.27 7.34 1.49
CA LEU A 90 -5.97 7.63 2.89
C LEU A 90 -4.83 8.62 2.99
N PRO A 91 -4.92 9.51 3.95
CA PRO A 91 -3.86 10.51 4.14
C PRO A 91 -2.53 9.88 4.51
#